data_726bf1849ced61e839a5a93b36a84a19
#
_entry.id   726bf1849ced61e839a5a93b36a84a19
#
_cell.length_a   1.000
_cell.length_b   1.000
_cell.length_c   1.000
_cell.angle_alpha   90.00
_cell.angle_beta   90.00
_cell.angle_gamma   90.00
#
_symmetry.space_group_name_H-M   'P 1'
#
loop_
_entity.id
_entity.type
_entity.pdbx_description
1 polymer ?
#
loop_
_entity_poly.entity_id
_entity_poly.type
_entity_poly.pdbx_seq_one_letter_code
_entity_poly.pdbx_strand_id
1 'polypeptide(L)' 'MKKKAIFIINLISGTSDKAAIPGLIDQLLDKEKFEYEIAITEYAGHASEIAAKAKDDGVDMVVAVGGDGTVNEVARAIVH' A
#
# COMPACT_ATOMS: atom_id res chain seq x y z
N MET A 1 -10.01 16.41 -10.44
CA MET A 1 -8.98 16.13 -9.41
C MET A 1 -8.66 14.65 -9.39
N LYS A 2 -7.39 14.34 -9.26
CA LYS A 2 -6.97 12.94 -9.15
C LYS A 2 -7.23 12.42 -7.76
N LYS A 3 -7.62 11.17 -7.67
CA LYS A 3 -7.72 10.48 -6.39
C LYS A 3 -6.34 9.99 -5.97
N LYS A 4 -6.11 9.92 -4.68
CA LYS A 4 -4.84 9.44 -4.14
C LYS A 4 -4.94 7.97 -3.74
N ALA A 5 -3.99 7.19 -4.18
CA ALA A 5 -3.86 5.78 -3.81
C ALA A 5 -2.50 5.55 -3.17
N ILE A 6 -2.45 4.73 -2.15
CA ILE A 6 -1.18 4.30 -1.57
C ILE A 6 -1.10 2.77 -1.61
N PHE A 7 0.03 2.27 -2.09
CA PHE A 7 0.29 0.84 -2.16
C PHE A 7 1.30 0.49 -1.07
N ILE A 8 0.86 -0.30 -0.12
CA ILE A 8 1.70 -0.73 1.01
C ILE A 8 2.20 -2.13 0.70
N ILE A 9 3.50 -2.26 0.49
CA ILE A 9 4.11 -3.50 0.01
C ILE A 9 5.05 -4.08 1.05
N ASN A 10 4.83 -5.34 1.40
CA ASN A 10 5.74 -6.07 2.27
C ASN A 10 6.60 -7.00 1.42
N LEU A 11 7.87 -6.66 1.24
CA LEU A 11 8.80 -7.46 0.45
C LEU A 11 9.35 -8.66 1.22
N ILE A 12 9.19 -8.68 2.52
CA ILE A 12 9.80 -9.70 3.39
C ILE A 12 9.04 -11.02 3.36
N SER A 13 7.77 -11.01 3.00
CA SER A 13 6.93 -12.21 3.08
C SER A 13 7.19 -13.18 1.93
N GLY A 14 8.39 -13.61 1.82
CA GLY A 14 8.77 -14.90 1.32
C GLY A 14 8.66 -15.23 -0.14
N THR A 15 8.19 -14.45 -1.04
CA THR A 15 8.31 -14.81 -2.43
C THR A 15 9.01 -13.72 -3.22
N SER A 16 9.86 -14.20 -4.08
CA SER A 16 10.58 -13.42 -5.06
C SER A 16 9.62 -12.57 -5.86
N ASP A 17 10.07 -11.57 -6.49
CA ASP A 17 9.37 -10.76 -7.50
C ASP A 17 8.46 -9.67 -7.00
N LYS A 18 8.32 -9.46 -5.71
CA LYS A 18 7.57 -8.30 -5.23
C LYS A 18 8.26 -7.00 -5.62
N ALA A 19 9.56 -7.05 -5.86
CA ALA A 19 10.29 -5.87 -6.32
C ALA A 19 9.82 -5.38 -7.69
N ALA A 20 9.17 -6.24 -8.48
CA ALA A 20 8.61 -5.85 -9.77
C ALA A 20 7.24 -5.18 -9.66
N ILE A 21 6.59 -5.24 -8.49
CA ILE A 21 5.25 -4.71 -8.31
C ILE A 21 5.17 -3.21 -8.55
N PRO A 22 6.11 -2.38 -8.07
CA PRO A 22 6.04 -0.95 -8.38
C PRO A 22 5.99 -0.65 -9.88
N GLY A 23 6.78 -1.37 -10.66
CA GLY A 23 6.76 -1.21 -12.11
C GLY A 23 5.43 -1.61 -12.73
N LEU A 24 4.83 -2.69 -12.22
CA LEU A 24 3.52 -3.14 -12.70
C LEU A 24 2.44 -2.12 -12.37
N ILE A 25 2.47 -1.57 -11.18
CA ILE A 25 1.53 -0.53 -10.77
C ILE A 25 1.64 0.66 -11.71
N ASP A 26 2.86 1.09 -11.99
CA ASP A 26 3.11 2.21 -12.87
C ASP A 26 2.54 1.98 -14.28
N GLN A 27 2.62 0.75 -14.76
CA GLN A 27 2.09 0.40 -16.07
C GLN A 27 0.57 0.28 -16.11
N LEU A 28 -0.02 -0.25 -15.04
CA LEU A 28 -1.44 -0.62 -15.03
C LEU A 28 -2.36 0.46 -14.47
N LEU A 29 -1.83 1.31 -13.61
CA LEU A 29 -2.65 2.33 -12.98
C LEU A 29 -2.91 3.49 -13.94
N ASP A 30 -4.16 3.93 -13.96
CA ASP A 30 -4.55 5.09 -14.78
C ASP A 30 -4.07 6.37 -14.11
N LYS A 31 -2.95 6.88 -14.55
CA LYS A 31 -2.33 8.06 -13.95
C LYS A 31 -3.11 9.35 -14.21
N GLU A 32 -4.05 9.33 -15.11
CA GLU A 32 -4.92 10.48 -15.32
C GLU A 32 -5.97 10.59 -14.23
N LYS A 33 -6.35 9.44 -13.63
CA LYS A 33 -7.37 9.39 -12.59
C LYS A 33 -6.80 9.30 -11.19
N PHE A 34 -5.56 8.80 -11.05
CA PHE A 34 -4.95 8.55 -9.76
C PHE A 34 -3.56 9.14 -9.65
N GLU A 35 -3.29 9.73 -8.50
CA GLU A 35 -1.94 9.92 -8.01
C GLU A 35 -1.65 8.73 -7.11
N TYR A 36 -0.46 8.17 -7.17
CA TYR A 36 -0.16 7.04 -6.32
C TYR A 36 1.18 7.19 -5.62
N GLU A 37 1.28 6.49 -4.50
CA GLU A 37 2.50 6.43 -3.71
C GLU A 37 2.74 4.98 -3.35
N ILE A 38 4.00 4.58 -3.30
CA ILE A 38 4.38 3.23 -2.92
C ILE A 38 5.16 3.30 -1.64
N ALA A 39 4.70 2.57 -0.63
CA ALA A 39 5.37 2.48 0.66
C ALA A 39 5.77 1.04 0.92
N ILE A 40 7.04 0.81 1.17
CA ILE A 40 7.56 -0.53 1.43
C ILE A 40 7.77 -0.67 2.92
N THR A 41 7.20 -1.75 3.50
CA THR A 41 7.31 -1.97 4.93
C THR A 41 8.70 -2.51 5.29
N GLU A 42 9.19 -2.12 6.45
CA GLU A 42 10.52 -2.50 6.91
C GLU A 42 10.51 -3.35 8.18
N TYR A 43 9.39 -3.39 8.89
CA TYR A 43 9.30 -4.13 10.16
C TYR A 43 7.85 -4.49 10.46
N ALA A 44 7.66 -5.37 11.44
CA ALA A 44 6.32 -5.78 11.86
C ALA A 44 5.55 -4.58 12.42
N GLY A 45 4.32 -4.41 11.98
CA GLY A 45 3.51 -3.27 12.39
C GLY A 45 3.65 -2.04 11.50
N HIS A 46 4.67 -2.00 10.64
CA HIS A 46 4.90 -0.84 9.79
C HIS A 46 3.73 -0.57 8.84
N ALA A 47 3.15 -1.62 8.28
CA ALA A 47 2.00 -1.48 7.39
C ALA A 47 0.83 -0.78 8.09
N SER A 48 0.61 -1.10 9.36
CA SER A 48 -0.43 -0.45 10.15
C SER A 48 -0.16 1.04 10.36
N GLU A 49 1.09 1.38 10.63
CA GLU A 49 1.48 2.79 10.79
C GLU A 49 1.27 3.57 9.50
N ILE A 50 1.68 2.99 8.37
CA ILE A 50 1.52 3.63 7.06
C ILE A 50 0.04 3.82 6.73
N ALA A 51 -0.77 2.80 6.97
CA ALA A 51 -2.20 2.86 6.69
C ALA A 51 -2.90 3.92 7.55
N ALA A 52 -2.55 4.00 8.81
CA ALA A 52 -3.13 4.98 9.71
C ALA A 52 -2.80 6.40 9.26
N LYS A 53 -1.55 6.64 8.88
CA LYS A 53 -1.14 7.93 8.37
C LYS A 53 -1.85 8.27 7.06
N ALA A 54 -1.99 7.29 6.18
CA ALA A 54 -2.70 7.50 4.91
C ALA A 54 -4.14 7.91 5.14
N LYS A 55 -4.78 7.29 6.12
CA LYS A 55 -6.14 7.65 6.50
C LYS A 55 -6.23 9.09 6.98
N ASP A 56 -5.30 9.50 7.83
CA ASP A 56 -5.25 10.86 8.35
C ASP A 56 -4.99 11.88 7.25
N ASP A 57 -4.20 11.51 6.25
CA ASP A 57 -3.86 12.37 5.13
C ASP A 57 -4.98 12.45 4.08
N GLY A 58 -6.05 11.69 4.26
CA GLY A 58 -7.17 11.74 3.33
C GLY A 58 -6.95 10.98 2.03
N VAL A 59 -6.12 9.95 2.06
CA VAL A 59 -5.90 9.09 0.90
C VAL A 59 -7.21 8.37 0.54
N ASP A 60 -7.53 8.34 -0.73
CA ASP A 60 -8.80 7.76 -1.21
C ASP A 60 -8.79 6.24 -1.25
N MET A 61 -7.63 5.63 -1.47
CA MET A 61 -7.54 4.19 -1.60
C MET A 61 -6.22 3.68 -1.02
N VAL A 62 -6.31 2.62 -0.24
CA VAL A 62 -5.14 1.94 0.33
C VAL A 62 -5.13 0.51 -0.18
N VAL A 63 -4.03 0.10 -0.78
CA VAL A 63 -3.87 -1.25 -1.32
C VAL A 63 -2.76 -1.95 -0.56
N ALA A 64 -3.06 -3.10 0.02
CA ALA A 64 -2.09 -3.90 0.74
C ALA A 64 -1.56 -5.02 -0.17
N VAL A 65 -0.26 -5.13 -0.26
CA VAL A 65 0.41 -6.17 -1.04
C VAL A 65 1.35 -6.93 -0.11
N GLY A 66 1.06 -8.19 0.12
CA GLY A 66 1.86 -9.03 1.00
C GLY A 66 1.07 -10.23 1.46
N GLY A 67 1.50 -10.83 2.55
CA GLY A 67 0.78 -11.95 3.14
C GLY A 67 -0.42 -11.49 3.98
N ASP A 68 -1.10 -12.46 4.58
CA ASP A 68 -2.29 -12.19 5.38
C ASP A 68 -2.02 -11.21 6.53
N GLY A 69 -0.83 -11.27 7.11
CA GLY A 69 -0.48 -10.35 8.19
C GLY A 69 -0.50 -8.90 7.75
N THR A 70 0.05 -8.60 6.56
CA THR A 70 0.06 -7.25 6.03
C THR A 70 -1.36 -6.75 5.76
N VAL A 71 -2.19 -7.59 5.17
CA VAL A 71 -3.59 -7.26 4.89
C VAL A 71 -4.33 -6.96 6.20
N ASN A 72 -4.13 -7.79 7.22
CA ASN A 72 -4.77 -7.60 8.51
C ASN A 72 -4.33 -6.30 9.20
N GLU A 73 -3.04 -5.99 9.16
CA GLU A 73 -2.54 -4.75 9.74
C GLU A 73 -3.15 -3.52 9.10
N VAL A 74 -3.22 -3.52 7.78
CA VAL A 74 -3.80 -2.41 7.04
C VAL A 74 -5.29 -2.29 7.33
N ALA A 75 -6.01 -3.41 7.30
CA ALA A 75 -7.44 -3.41 7.56
C ALA A 75 -7.77 -2.87 8.95
N ARG A 76 -7.03 -3.28 9.96
CA ARG A 76 -7.25 -2.79 11.33
C ARG A 76 -7.05 -1.29 11.46
N ALA A 77 -6.06 -0.76 10.75
CA ALA A 77 -5.76 0.66 10.82
C ALA A 77 -6.83 1.51 10.15
N ILE A 78 -7.50 0.97 9.15
CA ILE A 78 -8.45 1.72 8.34
C ILE A 78 -9.88 1.64 8.88
N VAL A 79 -10.24 0.53 9.48
CA VAL A 79 -11.63 0.22 9.87
C VAL A 79 -12.12 1.05 11.07
N HIS A 80 -11.29 1.77 11.70
CA HIS A 80 -11.72 2.59 12.84
C HIS A 80 -12.21 3.96 12.42
#